data_e511a2bbc3c104d1903c767b0f205512
#
_entry.id   e511a2bbc3c104d1903c767b0f205512
#
_cell.length_a   1.000
_cell.length_b   1.000
_cell.length_c   1.000
_cell.angle_alpha   90.00
_cell.angle_beta   90.00
_cell.angle_gamma   90.00
#
_symmetry.space_group_name_H-M   'P 1'
#
loop_
_entity.id
_entity.type
_entity.pdbx_description
1 polymer ?
#
loop_
_entity_poly.entity_id
_entity_poly.type
_entity_poly.pdbx_seq_one_letter_code
_entity_poly.pdbx_strand_id
1 'polypeptide(L)'
;MTTVTVEPVWTADEALEALYAAHWRRLVRLSVLLVHDQGMAEEIVQDAFVAVHARWSRLRDPDRALAYLRQTVVNRSRSALRHRGVVRRYAAREAAAPETTQVP
;
A
#
# COMPACT_ATOMS: atom_id res chain seq x y z
N MET A 1 30.76 32.44 17.78
CA MET A 1 29.48 32.08 18.08
C MET A 1 28.97 31.04 17.19
N THR A 2 28.63 29.96 17.73
CA THR A 2 28.30 28.86 16.94
C THR A 2 26.86 28.89 16.65
N THR A 3 26.52 28.93 15.44
CA THR A 3 25.19 28.75 15.02
C THR A 3 24.88 27.30 15.15
N VAL A 4 24.09 26.99 16.06
CA VAL A 4 23.61 25.65 16.18
C VAL A 4 22.58 25.45 15.07
N THR A 5 22.97 24.75 14.07
CA THR A 5 22.04 24.35 13.06
C THR A 5 21.28 23.21 13.65
N VAL A 6 20.13 23.52 14.11
CA VAL A 6 19.21 22.45 14.55
C VAL A 6 18.60 21.91 13.29
N GLU A 7 19.08 20.77 12.88
CA GLU A 7 18.41 20.08 11.80
C GLU A 7 17.03 19.70 12.28
N PRO A 8 15.99 19.98 11.51
CA PRO A 8 14.65 19.63 11.94
C PRO A 8 14.57 18.13 12.07
N VAL A 9 14.32 17.69 13.29
CA VAL A 9 14.07 16.28 13.53
C VAL A 9 12.57 16.09 13.28
N TRP A 10 12.25 15.49 12.18
CA TRP A 10 10.88 15.20 11.87
C TRP A 10 10.35 14.12 12.81
N THR A 11 9.23 14.37 13.41
CA THR A 11 8.52 13.32 14.12
C THR A 11 7.87 12.42 13.08
N ALA A 12 7.50 11.21 13.47
CA ALA A 12 6.79 10.29 12.58
C ALA A 12 5.53 10.93 12.01
N ASP A 13 4.77 11.63 12.86
CA ASP A 13 3.52 12.26 12.42
C ASP A 13 3.77 13.38 11.43
N GLU A 14 4.76 14.24 11.69
CA GLU A 14 5.10 15.33 10.79
C GLU A 14 5.57 14.82 9.44
N ALA A 15 6.43 13.81 9.45
CA ALA A 15 6.95 13.22 8.23
C ALA A 15 5.84 12.56 7.42
N LEU A 16 4.96 11.86 8.10
CA LEU A 16 3.85 11.19 7.45
C LEU A 16 2.90 12.19 6.82
N GLU A 17 2.60 13.26 7.53
CA GLU A 17 1.72 14.29 7.03
C GLU A 17 2.29 14.94 5.76
N ALA A 18 3.59 15.24 5.76
CA ALA A 18 4.26 15.82 4.60
C ALA A 18 4.26 14.85 3.41
N LEU A 19 4.55 13.59 3.66
CA LEU A 19 4.54 12.57 2.62
C LEU A 19 3.14 12.35 2.06
N TYR A 20 2.15 12.36 2.92
CA TYR A 20 0.76 12.21 2.51
C TYR A 20 0.34 13.35 1.58
N ALA A 21 0.59 14.58 2.02
CA ALA A 21 0.23 15.76 1.22
C ALA A 21 0.92 15.75 -0.15
N ALA A 22 2.17 15.32 -0.19
CA ALA A 22 2.96 15.35 -1.42
C ALA A 22 2.69 14.17 -2.36
N HIS A 23 2.37 13.00 -1.83
CA HIS A 23 2.42 11.76 -2.62
C HIS A 23 1.15 10.92 -2.63
N TRP A 24 0.17 11.23 -1.83
CA TRP A 24 -1.05 10.40 -1.72
C TRP A 24 -1.69 10.13 -3.09
N ARG A 25 -1.95 11.18 -3.84
CA ARG A 25 -2.66 11.05 -5.13
C ARG A 25 -1.89 10.18 -6.12
N ARG A 26 -0.58 10.38 -6.18
CA ARG A 26 0.27 9.61 -7.10
C ARG A 26 0.31 8.15 -6.73
N LEU A 27 0.39 7.88 -5.44
CA LEU A 27 0.44 6.50 -4.95
C LEU A 27 -0.89 5.78 -5.16
N VAL A 28 -2.00 6.46 -4.91
CA VAL A 28 -3.32 5.90 -5.19
C VAL A 28 -3.46 5.61 -6.68
N ARG A 29 -3.03 6.55 -7.53
CA ARG A 29 -3.08 6.37 -8.98
C ARG A 29 -2.24 5.15 -9.41
N LEU A 30 -1.05 5.02 -8.84
CA LEU A 30 -0.19 3.88 -9.10
C LEU A 30 -0.89 2.56 -8.73
N SER A 31 -1.48 2.51 -7.56
CA SER A 31 -2.19 1.33 -7.10
C SER A 31 -3.43 1.04 -7.98
N VAL A 32 -4.18 2.07 -8.36
CA VAL A 32 -5.33 1.91 -9.25
C VAL A 32 -4.92 1.30 -10.58
N LEU A 33 -3.78 1.71 -11.13
CA LEU A 33 -3.26 1.13 -12.37
C LEU A 33 -3.00 -0.36 -12.23
N LEU A 34 -2.68 -0.82 -11.03
CA LEU A 34 -2.40 -2.22 -10.76
C LEU A 34 -3.66 -3.00 -10.40
N VAL A 35 -4.49 -2.48 -9.51
CA VAL A 35 -5.63 -3.24 -8.98
C VAL A 35 -6.97 -2.90 -9.64
N HIS A 36 -7.02 -1.83 -10.42
CA HIS A 36 -8.24 -1.38 -11.11
C HIS A 36 -9.45 -1.19 -10.20
N ASP A 37 -9.20 -0.69 -8.99
CA ASP A 37 -10.24 -0.50 -7.98
C ASP A 37 -9.83 0.64 -7.08
N GLN A 38 -10.58 1.73 -7.12
CA GLN A 38 -10.25 2.96 -6.36
C GLN A 38 -10.27 2.72 -4.85
N GLY A 39 -11.30 2.07 -4.35
CA GLY A 39 -11.43 1.81 -2.92
C GLY A 39 -10.31 0.93 -2.39
N MET A 40 -9.98 -0.13 -3.11
CA MET A 40 -8.89 -1.02 -2.75
C MET A 40 -7.55 -0.28 -2.80
N ALA A 41 -7.34 0.56 -3.82
CA ALA A 41 -6.11 1.33 -3.95
C ALA A 41 -5.92 2.27 -2.76
N GLU A 42 -6.99 2.95 -2.35
CA GLU A 42 -6.93 3.84 -1.20
C GLU A 42 -6.58 3.10 0.09
N GLU A 43 -7.16 1.93 0.32
CA GLU A 43 -6.82 1.10 1.46
C GLU A 43 -5.35 0.65 1.42
N ILE A 44 -4.88 0.22 0.25
CA ILE A 44 -3.50 -0.22 0.08
C ILE A 44 -2.54 0.92 0.41
N VAL A 45 -2.81 2.11 -0.11
CA VAL A 45 -1.93 3.26 0.12
C VAL A 45 -1.99 3.69 1.59
N GLN A 46 -3.16 3.69 2.19
CA GLN A 46 -3.31 4.00 3.61
C GLN A 46 -2.50 3.02 4.47
N ASP A 47 -2.59 1.73 4.19
CA ASP A 47 -1.83 0.72 4.90
C ASP A 47 -0.32 0.92 4.72
N ALA A 48 0.10 1.35 3.53
CA ALA A 48 1.51 1.64 3.27
C ALA A 48 2.00 2.81 4.13
N PHE A 49 1.17 3.86 4.29
CA PHE A 49 1.51 4.98 5.17
C PHE A 49 1.60 4.53 6.63
N VAL A 50 0.71 3.66 7.07
CA VAL A 50 0.77 3.10 8.42
C VAL A 50 2.08 2.33 8.62
N ALA A 51 2.49 1.56 7.62
CA ALA A 51 3.74 0.81 7.68
C ALA A 51 4.96 1.74 7.76
N VAL A 52 4.94 2.84 7.02
CA VAL A 52 6.01 3.85 7.10
C VAL A 52 6.06 4.47 8.48
N HIS A 53 4.91 4.82 9.05
CA HIS A 53 4.83 5.38 10.40
C HIS A 53 5.46 4.43 11.41
N ALA A 54 5.12 3.16 11.34
CA ALA A 54 5.65 2.16 12.26
C ALA A 54 7.17 1.98 12.13
N ARG A 55 7.72 2.27 10.97
CA ARG A 55 9.15 2.10 10.71
C ARG A 55 9.93 3.39 10.68
N TRP A 56 9.31 4.50 11.04
CA TRP A 56 9.95 5.81 10.93
C TRP A 56 11.27 5.88 11.70
N SER A 57 11.33 5.28 12.87
CA SER A 57 12.55 5.29 13.68
C SER A 57 13.77 4.68 12.95
N ARG A 58 13.50 3.79 12.01
CA ARG A 58 14.56 3.16 11.21
C ARG A 58 14.84 3.92 9.92
N LEU A 59 13.79 4.50 9.34
CA LEU A 59 13.91 5.21 8.08
C LEU A 59 14.53 6.60 8.25
N ARG A 60 13.94 7.39 9.14
CA ARG A 60 14.39 8.73 9.53
C ARG A 60 14.68 9.73 8.40
N ASP A 61 14.55 9.33 7.17
CA ASP A 61 14.89 10.09 6.00
C ASP A 61 13.67 10.09 5.09
N PRO A 62 13.14 11.26 4.71
CA PRO A 62 11.97 11.33 3.83
C PRO A 62 12.15 10.61 2.50
N ASP A 63 13.37 10.63 1.93
CA ASP A 63 13.62 9.93 0.66
C ASP A 63 13.57 8.43 0.82
N ARG A 64 14.11 7.91 1.91
CA ARG A 64 14.02 6.48 2.22
C ARG A 64 12.58 6.06 2.51
N ALA A 65 11.87 6.93 3.22
CA ALA A 65 10.46 6.70 3.53
C ALA A 65 9.63 6.64 2.25
N LEU A 66 9.89 7.54 1.31
CA LEU A 66 9.18 7.56 0.04
C LEU A 66 9.48 6.30 -0.78
N ALA A 67 10.73 5.88 -0.84
CA ALA A 67 11.12 4.65 -1.53
C ALA A 67 10.45 3.43 -0.93
N TYR A 68 10.42 3.35 0.39
CA TYR A 68 9.76 2.28 1.12
C TYR A 68 8.25 2.30 0.86
N LEU A 69 7.67 3.48 0.87
CA LEU A 69 6.24 3.68 0.63
C LEU A 69 5.85 3.17 -0.77
N ARG A 70 6.59 3.57 -1.79
CA ARG A 70 6.36 3.11 -3.17
C ARG A 70 6.48 1.60 -3.28
N GLN A 71 7.53 1.04 -2.71
CA GLN A 71 7.76 -0.39 -2.75
C GLN A 71 6.63 -1.14 -2.06
N THR A 72 6.18 -0.64 -0.92
CA THR A 72 5.09 -1.23 -0.16
C THR A 72 3.78 -1.19 -0.95
N VAL A 73 3.49 -0.05 -1.58
CA VAL A 73 2.27 0.09 -2.40
C VAL A 73 2.30 -0.90 -3.56
N VAL A 74 3.41 -1.01 -4.26
CA VAL A 74 3.55 -1.94 -5.38
C VAL A 74 3.39 -3.38 -4.91
N ASN A 75 4.08 -3.74 -3.84
CA ASN A 75 4.02 -5.11 -3.30
C ASN A 75 2.63 -5.48 -2.83
N ARG A 76 1.96 -4.60 -2.11
CA ARG A 76 0.60 -4.84 -1.64
C ARG A 76 -0.40 -4.89 -2.77
N SER A 77 -0.21 -4.04 -3.79
CA SER A 77 -1.07 -4.06 -4.99
C SER A 77 -0.93 -5.38 -5.74
N ARG A 78 0.31 -5.85 -5.91
CA ARG A 78 0.56 -7.14 -6.54
C ARG A 78 0.00 -8.30 -5.73
N SER A 79 0.12 -8.24 -4.41
CA SER A 79 -0.46 -9.24 -3.52
C SER A 79 -1.98 -9.26 -3.64
N ALA A 80 -2.61 -8.10 -3.70
CA ALA A 80 -4.05 -7.99 -3.86
C ALA A 80 -4.50 -8.60 -5.20
N LEU A 81 -3.73 -8.37 -6.26
CA LEU A 81 -4.02 -8.98 -7.56
C LEU A 81 -3.92 -10.50 -7.51
N ARG A 82 -2.87 -11.01 -6.87
CA ARG A 82 -2.69 -12.47 -6.72
C ARG A 82 -3.85 -13.07 -5.92
N HIS A 83 -4.20 -12.42 -4.84
CA HIS A 83 -5.30 -12.86 -4.00
C HIS A 83 -6.62 -12.86 -4.76
N ARG A 84 -6.89 -11.79 -5.50
CA ARG A 84 -8.09 -11.68 -6.33
C ARG A 84 -8.11 -12.76 -7.41
N GLY A 85 -6.96 -13.04 -8.01
CA GLY A 85 -6.82 -14.11 -8.99
C GLY A 85 -7.10 -15.47 -8.39
N VAL A 86 -6.61 -15.75 -7.19
CA VAL A 86 -6.87 -17.00 -6.48
C VAL A 86 -8.36 -17.13 -6.18
N VAL A 87 -8.97 -16.09 -5.63
CA VAL A 87 -10.39 -16.10 -5.29
C VAL A 87 -11.22 -16.32 -6.55
N ARG A 88 -10.86 -15.65 -7.63
CA ARG A 88 -11.58 -15.77 -8.90
C ARG A 88 -11.48 -17.19 -9.46
N ARG A 89 -10.30 -17.77 -9.42
CA ARG A 89 -10.08 -19.16 -9.87
C ARG A 89 -10.85 -20.14 -9.02
N TYR A 90 -10.89 -19.90 -7.72
CA TYR A 90 -11.63 -20.76 -6.80
C TYR A 90 -13.13 -20.68 -7.07
N ALA A 91 -13.66 -19.48 -7.25
CA ALA A 91 -15.06 -19.27 -7.56
C ALA A 91 -15.42 -19.91 -8.90
N ALA A 92 -14.56 -19.77 -9.91
CA ALA A 92 -14.77 -20.40 -11.21
C ALA A 92 -14.76 -21.91 -11.10
N ARG A 93 -13.90 -22.45 -10.26
CA ARG A 93 -13.81 -23.89 -10.04
C ARG A 93 -15.07 -24.41 -9.34
N GLU A 94 -15.58 -23.69 -8.37
CA GLU A 94 -16.82 -24.05 -7.73
C GLU A 94 -18.01 -23.96 -8.69
N ALA A 95 -18.05 -22.90 -9.48
CA ALA A 95 -19.12 -22.73 -10.45
C ALA A 95 -19.09 -23.80 -11.55
N ALA A 96 -17.88 -24.25 -11.90
CA ALA A 96 -17.71 -25.26 -12.90
C ALA A 96 -17.81 -26.68 -12.34
N ALA A 97 -17.82 -26.81 -11.04
CA ALA A 97 -17.90 -28.10 -10.40
C ALA A 97 -19.25 -28.73 -10.80
N PRO A 98 -19.24 -29.96 -11.22
CA PRO A 98 -20.45 -30.62 -11.60
C PRO A 98 -21.32 -30.70 -10.40
N GLU A 99 -22.49 -30.25 -10.54
CA GLU A 99 -23.38 -30.35 -9.54
C GLU A 99 -23.78 -31.69 -9.39
N THR A 100 -23.12 -32.21 -8.64
CA THR A 100 -23.26 -33.54 -8.41
C THR A 100 -24.52 -33.80 -7.89
N THR A 101 -25.22 -33.21 -8.03
CA THR A 101 -26.28 -33.42 -7.53
C THR A 101 -26.90 -34.39 -7.83
N GLN A 102 -26.86 -34.69 -8.20
CA GLN A 102 -27.37 -35.33 -8.35
C GLN A 102 -28.05 -36.03 -8.31
N VAL A 103 -28.41 -36.36 -8.12
CA VAL A 103 -29.04 -37.01 -8.02
C VAL A 103 -29.87 -37.59 -8.05
N PRO A 104 -30.39 -37.95 -8.29
CA PRO A 104 -31.55 -38.54 -8.26
C PRO A 104 -31.70 -39.65 -7.54
#